data_0babf44c1631ec33c4d6345a0944c323
#
_entry.id   0babf44c1631ec33c4d6345a0944c323
#
_cell.length_a   1.000
_cell.length_b   1.000
_cell.length_c   1.000
_cell.angle_alpha   90.00
_cell.angle_beta   90.00
_cell.angle_gamma   90.00
#
_symmetry.space_group_name_H-M   'P 1'
#
loop_
_entity.id
_entity.type
_entity.pdbx_description
1 polymer ?
#
loop_
_entity_poly.entity_id
_entity_poly.type
_entity_poly.pdbx_seq_one_letter_code
_entity_poly.pdbx_strand_id
1 'polypeptide(L)'
;KNIDQVLPPPAPNAPKDPSLENIDALAGKPFQAFPGQDRQAHITAHLNFMATNLVRNNPPIMGALQKNILEHISLMAMEQIQVEFSQEMMQLQQLQQMAPMNPQAAQQLQQMQQTIEARKAVLIAEMTEEFMKEEKNITSQFDHDPLLKLKSREVDLRAMDQQRKKEYDEARV
;
A
#
# COMPACT_ATOMS: atom_id res chain seq x y z
N LYS A 1 -32.25 31.28 3.67
CA LYS A 1 -31.25 30.95 4.74
C LYS A 1 -30.54 29.70 4.31
N ASN A 2 -29.45 29.89 3.59
CA ASN A 2 -28.51 28.80 3.29
C ASN A 2 -27.75 28.47 4.58
N ILE A 3 -28.05 27.33 5.14
CA ILE A 3 -27.20 26.71 6.13
C ILE A 3 -26.20 25.90 5.30
N ASP A 4 -25.10 26.54 4.92
CA ASP A 4 -23.92 25.82 4.51
C ASP A 4 -23.46 25.04 5.75
N GLN A 5 -23.89 23.80 5.85
CA GLN A 5 -23.25 22.85 6.74
C GLN A 5 -21.84 22.66 6.18
N VAL A 6 -20.91 23.45 6.71
CA VAL A 6 -19.50 23.20 6.54
C VAL A 6 -19.26 21.86 7.23
N LEU A 7 -19.27 20.79 6.43
CA LEU A 7 -18.82 19.50 6.93
C LEU A 7 -17.40 19.70 7.45
N PRO A 8 -17.09 19.25 8.66
CA PRO A 8 -15.73 19.32 9.15
C PRO A 8 -14.81 18.65 8.14
N PRO A 9 -13.60 19.18 7.89
CA PRO A 9 -12.66 18.53 6.99
C PRO A 9 -12.50 17.07 7.42
N PRO A 10 -12.38 16.14 6.46
CA PRO A 10 -12.18 14.73 6.78
C PRO A 10 -11.00 14.64 7.74
N ALA A 11 -11.17 13.90 8.83
CA ALA A 11 -10.09 13.65 9.78
C ALA A 11 -8.86 13.16 9.03
N PRO A 12 -7.65 13.67 9.35
CA PRO A 12 -6.45 13.16 8.72
C PRO A 12 -6.41 11.64 8.90
N ASN A 13 -5.97 10.92 7.86
CA ASN A 13 -5.85 9.47 7.89
C ASN A 13 -5.07 9.06 9.14
N ALA A 14 -5.74 8.50 10.12
CA ALA A 14 -5.09 7.98 11.32
C ALA A 14 -4.43 6.64 10.98
N PRO A 15 -3.25 6.32 11.57
CA PRO A 15 -2.64 5.01 11.44
C PRO A 15 -3.67 3.94 11.80
N LYS A 16 -3.89 2.99 10.88
CA LYS A 16 -4.86 1.92 11.04
C LYS A 16 -4.11 0.61 11.18
N ASP A 17 -4.62 -0.26 12.04
CA ASP A 17 -4.07 -1.61 12.16
C ASP A 17 -4.28 -2.37 10.82
N PRO A 18 -3.25 -3.03 10.27
CA PRO A 18 -3.38 -3.77 9.02
C PRO A 18 -4.45 -4.87 9.06
N SER A 19 -4.76 -5.42 10.22
CA SER A 19 -5.86 -6.38 10.37
C SER A 19 -7.23 -5.77 10.07
N LEU A 20 -7.42 -4.49 10.41
CA LEU A 20 -8.64 -3.74 10.08
C LEU A 20 -8.74 -3.46 8.58
N GLU A 21 -7.62 -3.22 7.91
CA GLU A 21 -7.58 -3.07 6.45
C GLU A 21 -7.91 -4.40 5.75
N ASN A 22 -7.47 -5.54 6.29
CA ASN A 22 -7.88 -6.85 5.81
C ASN A 22 -9.41 -7.05 5.90
N ILE A 23 -10.02 -6.56 6.98
CA ILE A 23 -11.49 -6.59 7.13
C ILE A 23 -12.16 -5.65 6.11
N ASP A 24 -11.61 -4.47 5.88
CA ASP A 24 -12.12 -3.56 4.86
C ASP A 24 -12.04 -4.18 3.46
N ALA A 25 -10.94 -4.89 3.15
CA ALA A 25 -10.81 -5.63 1.90
C ALA A 25 -11.92 -6.67 1.72
N LEU A 26 -12.25 -7.43 2.79
CA LEU A 26 -13.37 -8.39 2.79
C LEU A 26 -14.71 -7.71 2.56
N ALA A 27 -14.91 -6.53 3.15
CA ALA A 27 -16.14 -5.77 3.04
C ALA A 27 -16.25 -4.97 1.74
N GLY A 28 -15.24 -5.02 0.86
CA GLY A 28 -15.17 -4.21 -0.36
C GLY A 28 -15.04 -2.71 -0.09
N LYS A 29 -14.58 -2.35 1.11
CA LYS A 29 -14.33 -0.94 1.48
C LYS A 29 -12.97 -0.49 0.97
N PRO A 30 -12.85 0.76 0.49
CA PRO A 30 -11.56 1.28 0.03
C PRO A 30 -10.62 1.49 1.21
N PHE A 31 -9.36 1.17 1.00
CA PHE A 31 -8.25 1.48 1.89
C PHE A 31 -7.01 1.76 1.02
N GLN A 32 -6.09 2.53 1.53
CA GLN A 32 -4.90 2.94 0.79
C GLN A 32 -3.73 3.15 1.73
N ALA A 33 -2.52 2.96 1.22
CA ALA A 33 -1.30 3.29 1.93
C ALA A 33 -1.09 4.81 2.01
N PHE A 34 -0.56 5.29 3.14
CA PHE A 34 -0.20 6.69 3.33
C PHE A 34 1.07 6.84 4.17
N PRO A 35 1.76 7.99 4.09
CA PRO A 35 2.95 8.23 4.88
C PRO A 35 2.71 8.11 6.39
N GLY A 36 3.68 7.51 7.10
CA GLY A 36 3.61 7.33 8.56
C GLY A 36 3.00 6.02 9.04
N GLN A 37 2.49 5.17 8.13
CA GLN A 37 2.13 3.79 8.48
C GLN A 37 3.39 2.92 8.66
N ASP A 38 3.31 1.89 9.51
CA ASP A 38 4.32 0.83 9.56
C ASP A 38 4.17 -0.08 8.33
N ARG A 39 4.92 0.24 7.29
CA ARG A 39 4.79 -0.42 5.98
C ARG A 39 5.13 -1.89 6.03
N GLN A 40 6.17 -2.25 6.79
CA GLN A 40 6.58 -3.64 6.91
C GLN A 40 5.50 -4.48 7.60
N ALA A 41 4.90 -3.95 8.66
CA ALA A 41 3.79 -4.61 9.34
C ALA A 41 2.57 -4.78 8.42
N HIS A 42 2.22 -3.74 7.62
CA HIS A 42 1.12 -3.81 6.66
C HIS A 42 1.38 -4.85 5.58
N ILE A 43 2.54 -4.80 4.93
CA ILE A 43 2.91 -5.77 3.88
C ILE A 43 2.88 -7.19 4.44
N THR A 44 3.47 -7.43 5.61
CA THR A 44 3.49 -8.77 6.23
C THR A 44 2.08 -9.26 6.57
N ALA A 45 1.23 -8.42 7.16
CA ALA A 45 -0.13 -8.79 7.51
C ALA A 45 -0.99 -9.08 6.27
N HIS A 46 -0.87 -8.28 5.22
CA HIS A 46 -1.59 -8.50 3.95
C HIS A 46 -1.10 -9.75 3.24
N LEU A 47 0.21 -10.02 3.21
CA LEU A 47 0.78 -11.24 2.65
C LEU A 47 0.25 -12.50 3.34
N ASN A 48 0.26 -12.52 4.67
CA ASN A 48 -0.27 -13.64 5.43
C ASN A 48 -1.76 -13.85 5.16
N PHE A 49 -2.51 -12.77 5.03
CA PHE A 49 -3.95 -12.85 4.73
C PHE A 49 -4.21 -13.34 3.29
N MET A 50 -3.41 -12.88 2.32
CA MET A 50 -3.48 -13.33 0.92
C MET A 50 -3.20 -14.82 0.77
N ALA A 51 -2.40 -15.43 1.64
CA ALA A 51 -2.11 -16.86 1.64
C ALA A 51 -3.31 -17.72 2.09
N THR A 52 -4.33 -17.13 2.73
CA THR A 52 -5.53 -17.86 3.18
C THR A 52 -6.39 -18.30 1.99
N ASN A 53 -7.11 -19.43 2.16
CA ASN A 53 -8.00 -19.94 1.11
C ASN A 53 -9.14 -18.96 0.76
N LEU A 54 -9.60 -18.19 1.75
CA LEU A 54 -10.62 -17.17 1.55
C LEU A 54 -10.21 -16.14 0.50
N VAL A 55 -8.99 -15.61 0.61
CA VAL A 55 -8.48 -14.59 -0.30
C VAL A 55 -8.02 -15.21 -1.62
N ARG A 56 -7.36 -16.36 -1.59
CA ARG A 56 -6.90 -17.09 -2.79
C ARG A 56 -8.04 -17.43 -3.76
N ASN A 57 -9.22 -17.70 -3.23
CA ASN A 57 -10.42 -18.01 -4.01
C ASN A 57 -11.30 -16.78 -4.32
N ASN A 58 -10.83 -15.59 -3.96
CA ASN A 58 -11.56 -14.34 -4.17
C ASN A 58 -10.70 -13.29 -4.87
N PRO A 59 -10.68 -13.26 -6.22
CA PRO A 59 -9.85 -12.35 -7.00
C PRO A 59 -10.03 -10.86 -6.66
N PRO A 60 -11.24 -10.33 -6.40
CA PRO A 60 -11.38 -8.93 -6.01
C PRO A 60 -10.67 -8.57 -4.70
N ILE A 61 -10.72 -9.45 -3.70
CA ILE A 61 -10.04 -9.22 -2.42
C ILE A 61 -8.52 -9.32 -2.61
N MET A 62 -8.07 -10.32 -3.34
CA MET A 62 -6.66 -10.49 -3.72
C MET A 62 -6.13 -9.22 -4.40
N GLY A 63 -6.84 -8.71 -5.40
CA GLY A 63 -6.45 -7.50 -6.12
C GLY A 63 -6.40 -6.25 -5.25
N ALA A 64 -7.33 -6.08 -4.32
CA ALA A 64 -7.33 -4.96 -3.39
C ALA A 64 -6.11 -4.98 -2.46
N LEU A 65 -5.75 -6.15 -1.92
CA LEU A 65 -4.57 -6.31 -1.07
C LEU A 65 -3.26 -6.12 -1.85
N GLN A 66 -3.15 -6.69 -3.05
CA GLN A 66 -2.00 -6.49 -3.93
C GLN A 66 -1.80 -5.01 -4.28
N LYS A 67 -2.87 -4.32 -4.62
CA LYS A 67 -2.83 -2.87 -4.87
C LYS A 67 -2.28 -2.10 -3.68
N ASN A 68 -2.79 -2.37 -2.48
CA ASN A 68 -2.33 -1.69 -1.26
C ASN A 68 -0.84 -1.97 -0.98
N ILE A 69 -0.39 -3.20 -1.16
CA ILE A 69 1.03 -3.55 -1.02
C ILE A 69 1.90 -2.77 -2.03
N LEU A 70 1.47 -2.65 -3.28
CA LEU A 70 2.20 -1.85 -4.27
C LEU A 70 2.23 -0.35 -3.92
N GLU A 71 1.18 0.17 -3.29
CA GLU A 71 1.16 1.53 -2.74
C GLU A 71 2.21 1.69 -1.62
N HIS A 72 2.31 0.74 -0.69
CA HIS A 72 3.36 0.75 0.34
C HIS A 72 4.75 0.67 -0.26
N ILE A 73 4.97 -0.20 -1.25
CA ILE A 73 6.24 -0.32 -1.98
C ILE A 73 6.61 1.02 -2.66
N SER A 74 5.65 1.68 -3.30
CA SER A 74 5.87 2.97 -3.95
C SER A 74 6.29 4.05 -2.93
N LEU A 75 5.66 4.08 -1.77
CA LEU A 75 6.04 5.00 -0.69
C LEU A 75 7.44 4.70 -0.13
N MET A 76 7.80 3.43 0.04
CA MET A 76 9.14 3.01 0.46
C MET A 76 10.20 3.44 -0.56
N ALA A 77 9.94 3.24 -1.86
CA ALA A 77 10.84 3.68 -2.92
C ALA A 77 11.01 5.21 -2.94
N MET A 78 9.92 5.97 -2.75
CA MET A 78 10.00 7.43 -2.65
C MET A 78 10.86 7.89 -1.47
N GLU A 79 10.72 7.28 -0.30
CA GLU A 79 11.54 7.60 0.87
C GLU A 79 13.00 7.27 0.65
N GLN A 80 13.29 6.13 0.04
CA GLN A 80 14.67 5.76 -0.30
C GLN A 80 15.28 6.74 -1.30
N ILE A 81 14.52 7.18 -2.31
CA ILE A 81 14.96 8.24 -3.25
C ILE A 81 15.26 9.55 -2.52
N GLN A 82 14.41 9.96 -1.57
CA GLN A 82 14.66 11.17 -0.80
C GLN A 82 15.99 11.13 -0.02
N VAL A 83 16.34 9.95 0.48
CA VAL A 83 17.62 9.75 1.19
C VAL A 83 18.80 9.69 0.19
N GLU A 84 18.66 8.85 -0.86
CA GLU A 84 19.72 8.60 -1.85
C GLU A 84 20.07 9.87 -2.66
N PHE A 85 19.06 10.66 -3.01
CA PHE A 85 19.19 11.88 -3.84
C PHE A 85 18.96 13.18 -3.05
N SER A 86 19.27 13.19 -1.76
CA SER A 86 19.01 14.37 -0.90
C SER A 86 19.71 15.65 -1.39
N GLN A 87 20.92 15.54 -1.93
CA GLN A 87 21.68 16.67 -2.47
C GLN A 87 21.14 17.11 -3.83
N GLU A 88 20.84 16.16 -4.70
CA GLU A 88 20.26 16.40 -6.02
C GLU A 88 18.87 17.04 -5.91
N MET A 89 18.10 16.68 -4.89
CA MET A 89 16.78 17.29 -4.63
C MET A 89 16.90 18.79 -4.28
N MET A 90 17.95 19.19 -3.55
CA MET A 90 18.22 20.62 -3.32
C MET A 90 18.65 21.34 -4.60
N GLN A 91 19.50 20.71 -5.43
CA GLN A 91 19.88 21.27 -6.73
C GLN A 91 18.66 21.36 -7.67
N LEU A 92 17.79 20.37 -7.66
CA LEU A 92 16.57 20.35 -8.46
C LEU A 92 15.67 21.54 -8.13
N GLN A 93 15.53 21.86 -6.85
CA GLN A 93 14.77 23.05 -6.41
C GLN A 93 15.39 24.36 -6.90
N GLN A 94 16.71 24.48 -6.91
CA GLN A 94 17.41 25.66 -7.47
C GLN A 94 17.23 25.75 -8.99
N LEU A 95 17.38 24.62 -9.68
CA LEU A 95 17.18 24.56 -11.14
C LEU A 95 15.76 24.90 -11.54
N GLN A 96 14.74 24.50 -10.76
CA GLN A 96 13.34 24.87 -10.99
C GLN A 96 13.12 26.39 -10.97
N GLN A 97 13.80 27.11 -10.09
CA GLN A 97 13.73 28.57 -10.04
C GLN A 97 14.43 29.26 -11.21
N MET A 98 15.50 28.67 -11.72
CA MET A 98 16.30 29.21 -12.81
C MET A 98 15.81 28.83 -14.20
N ALA A 99 15.16 27.68 -14.32
CA ALA A 99 14.70 27.11 -15.59
C ALA A 99 13.87 28.06 -16.47
N PRO A 100 12.93 28.88 -15.93
CA PRO A 100 12.15 29.81 -16.75
C PRO A 100 13.00 30.86 -17.47
N MET A 101 14.18 31.22 -16.95
CA MET A 101 15.04 32.25 -17.46
C MET A 101 16.32 31.72 -18.13
N ASN A 102 16.63 30.44 -17.98
CA ASN A 102 17.89 29.84 -18.43
C ASN A 102 17.63 28.47 -19.11
N PRO A 103 17.76 28.39 -20.44
CA PRO A 103 17.57 27.14 -21.19
C PRO A 103 18.49 25.99 -20.76
N GLN A 104 19.74 26.30 -20.33
CA GLN A 104 20.66 25.28 -19.83
C GLN A 104 20.17 24.70 -18.48
N ALA A 105 19.65 25.55 -17.59
CA ALA A 105 19.10 25.12 -16.33
C ALA A 105 17.83 24.25 -16.56
N ALA A 106 17.00 24.59 -17.55
CA ALA A 106 15.84 23.78 -17.94
C ALA A 106 16.27 22.38 -18.45
N GLN A 107 17.32 22.29 -19.25
CA GLN A 107 17.85 21.02 -19.73
C GLN A 107 18.45 20.18 -18.61
N GLN A 108 19.22 20.77 -17.70
CA GLN A 108 19.76 20.08 -16.52
C GLN A 108 18.66 19.58 -15.60
N LEU A 109 17.63 20.41 -15.37
CA LEU A 109 16.44 20.02 -14.61
C LEU A 109 15.78 18.77 -15.18
N GLN A 110 15.54 18.76 -16.48
CA GLN A 110 14.93 17.62 -17.17
C GLN A 110 15.78 16.35 -17.05
N GLN A 111 17.10 16.45 -17.25
CA GLN A 111 18.01 15.30 -17.12
C GLN A 111 18.02 14.74 -15.70
N MET A 112 18.09 15.61 -14.70
CA MET A 112 18.07 15.21 -13.28
C MET A 112 16.74 14.55 -12.90
N GLN A 113 15.61 15.10 -13.34
CA GLN A 113 14.30 14.48 -13.13
C GLN A 113 14.21 13.09 -13.77
N GLN A 114 14.69 12.94 -15.00
CA GLN A 114 14.71 11.64 -15.67
C GLN A 114 15.57 10.61 -14.93
N THR A 115 16.72 11.02 -14.41
CA THR A 115 17.61 10.15 -13.63
C THR A 115 16.93 9.67 -12.35
N ILE A 116 16.29 10.57 -11.62
CA ILE A 116 15.58 10.26 -10.37
C ILE A 116 14.37 9.34 -10.64
N GLU A 117 13.58 9.64 -11.67
CA GLU A 117 12.43 8.79 -12.03
C GLU A 117 12.85 7.40 -12.53
N ALA A 118 13.96 7.31 -13.29
CA ALA A 118 14.52 6.03 -13.71
C ALA A 118 14.96 5.19 -12.49
N ARG A 119 15.66 5.81 -11.53
CA ARG A 119 16.09 5.12 -10.31
C ARG A 119 14.91 4.67 -9.45
N LYS A 120 13.88 5.52 -9.32
CA LYS A 120 12.64 5.19 -8.62
C LYS A 120 11.94 3.99 -9.26
N ALA A 121 11.87 3.94 -10.59
CA ALA A 121 11.27 2.80 -11.29
C ALA A 121 12.05 1.51 -11.03
N VAL A 122 13.40 1.55 -11.01
CA VAL A 122 14.24 0.41 -10.66
C VAL A 122 13.99 -0.05 -9.22
N LEU A 123 13.94 0.87 -8.25
CA LEU A 123 13.67 0.52 -6.85
C LEU A 123 12.30 -0.14 -6.68
N ILE A 124 11.28 0.39 -7.33
CA ILE A 124 9.93 -0.20 -7.29
C ILE A 124 9.95 -1.61 -7.87
N ALA A 125 10.66 -1.83 -8.97
CA ALA A 125 10.78 -3.14 -9.59
C ALA A 125 11.52 -4.15 -8.68
N GLU A 126 12.65 -3.73 -8.08
CA GLU A 126 13.43 -4.55 -7.14
C GLU A 126 12.60 -4.94 -5.91
N MET A 127 11.93 -3.98 -5.28
CA MET A 127 11.08 -4.20 -4.12
C MET A 127 9.86 -5.06 -4.46
N THR A 128 9.28 -4.91 -5.64
CA THR A 128 8.16 -5.73 -6.12
C THR A 128 8.60 -7.17 -6.37
N GLU A 129 9.80 -7.39 -6.92
CA GLU A 129 10.36 -8.73 -7.10
C GLU A 129 10.59 -9.42 -5.75
N GLU A 130 11.13 -8.69 -4.77
CA GLU A 130 11.33 -9.22 -3.41
C GLU A 130 9.99 -9.58 -2.76
N PHE A 131 9.00 -8.72 -2.91
CA PHE A 131 7.64 -8.98 -2.46
C PHE A 131 7.05 -10.25 -3.09
N MET A 132 7.18 -10.43 -4.39
CA MET A 132 6.67 -11.63 -5.09
C MET A 132 7.36 -12.91 -4.63
N LYS A 133 8.65 -12.85 -4.30
CA LYS A 133 9.38 -13.96 -3.70
C LYS A 133 8.84 -14.31 -2.32
N GLU A 134 8.59 -13.29 -1.49
CA GLU A 134 8.05 -13.49 -0.15
C GLU A 134 6.63 -14.05 -0.19
N GLU A 135 5.76 -13.52 -1.06
CA GLU A 135 4.41 -14.05 -1.29
C GLU A 135 4.46 -15.54 -1.64
N LYS A 136 5.35 -15.92 -2.56
CA LYS A 136 5.52 -17.32 -2.96
C LYS A 136 6.01 -18.20 -1.81
N ASN A 137 6.93 -17.71 -0.99
CA ASN A 137 7.45 -18.42 0.17
C ASN A 137 6.35 -18.67 1.21
N ILE A 138 5.59 -17.63 1.55
CA ILE A 138 4.48 -17.73 2.50
C ILE A 138 3.43 -18.70 1.99
N THR A 139 3.01 -18.59 0.73
CA THR A 139 2.03 -19.48 0.11
C THR A 139 2.50 -20.93 0.15
N SER A 140 3.78 -21.19 -0.16
CA SER A 140 4.37 -22.52 -0.11
C SER A 140 4.38 -23.09 1.31
N GLN A 141 4.70 -22.30 2.33
CA GLN A 141 4.64 -22.72 3.73
C GLN A 141 3.23 -23.11 4.15
N PHE A 142 2.22 -22.31 3.79
CA PHE A 142 0.82 -22.62 4.06
C PHE A 142 0.36 -23.92 3.39
N ASP A 143 0.87 -24.22 2.20
CA ASP A 143 0.50 -25.45 1.48
C ASP A 143 1.14 -26.71 2.06
N HIS A 144 2.30 -26.59 2.69
CA HIS A 144 3.06 -27.74 3.21
C HIS A 144 2.92 -27.98 4.72
N ASP A 145 2.50 -26.97 5.50
CA ASP A 145 2.36 -27.09 6.95
C ASP A 145 0.90 -27.30 7.36
N PRO A 146 0.54 -28.49 7.93
CA PRO A 146 -0.84 -28.76 8.38
C PRO A 146 -1.31 -27.82 9.50
N LEU A 147 -0.40 -27.34 10.36
CA LEU A 147 -0.75 -26.40 11.45
C LEU A 147 -1.04 -25.01 10.89
N LEU A 148 -0.29 -24.55 9.91
CA LEU A 148 -0.56 -23.28 9.23
C LEU A 148 -1.86 -23.36 8.44
N LYS A 149 -2.19 -24.50 7.81
CA LYS A 149 -3.50 -24.72 7.17
C LYS A 149 -4.65 -24.63 8.16
N LEU A 150 -4.49 -25.17 9.36
CA LEU A 150 -5.50 -25.06 10.42
C LEU A 150 -5.66 -23.63 10.91
N LYS A 151 -4.55 -22.90 11.12
CA LYS A 151 -4.57 -21.48 11.46
C LYS A 151 -5.21 -20.63 10.36
N SER A 152 -4.90 -20.90 9.11
CA SER A 152 -5.53 -20.23 7.97
C SER A 152 -7.04 -20.43 7.99
N ARG A 153 -7.53 -21.67 8.21
CA ARG A 153 -8.95 -21.95 8.36
C ARG A 153 -9.60 -21.18 9.52
N GLU A 154 -8.92 -21.08 10.64
CA GLU A 154 -9.43 -20.34 11.80
C GLU A 154 -9.54 -18.84 11.49
N VAL A 155 -8.55 -18.26 10.81
CA VAL A 155 -8.59 -16.87 10.36
C VAL A 155 -9.72 -16.64 9.35
N ASP A 156 -9.89 -17.54 8.38
CA ASP A 156 -10.97 -17.49 7.40
C ASP A 156 -12.34 -17.51 8.07
N LEU A 157 -12.55 -18.41 9.03
CA LEU A 157 -13.81 -18.54 9.77
C LEU A 157 -14.10 -17.28 10.59
N ARG A 158 -13.10 -16.73 11.28
CA ARG A 158 -13.27 -15.48 12.05
C ARG A 158 -13.61 -14.29 11.14
N ALA A 159 -12.94 -14.18 9.99
CA ALA A 159 -13.22 -13.14 9.02
C ALA A 159 -14.64 -13.24 8.45
N MET A 160 -15.09 -14.46 8.11
CA MET A 160 -16.45 -14.71 7.63
C MET A 160 -17.51 -14.41 8.70
N ASP A 161 -17.25 -14.75 9.97
CA ASP A 161 -18.16 -14.44 11.07
C ASP A 161 -18.28 -12.93 11.32
N GLN A 162 -17.17 -12.21 11.23
CA GLN A 162 -17.17 -10.74 11.34
C GLN A 162 -17.92 -10.09 10.18
N GLN A 163 -17.75 -10.61 8.97
CA GLN A 163 -18.47 -10.11 7.79
C GLN A 163 -19.98 -10.35 7.94
N ARG A 164 -20.40 -11.55 8.31
CA ARG A 164 -21.83 -11.87 8.56
C ARG A 164 -22.43 -11.00 9.66
N LYS A 165 -21.66 -10.73 10.71
CA LYS A 165 -22.11 -9.84 11.79
C LYS A 165 -22.32 -8.42 11.29
N LYS A 166 -21.39 -7.89 10.48
CA LYS A 166 -21.54 -6.57 9.85
C LYS A 166 -22.76 -6.50 8.94
N GLU A 167 -22.94 -7.48 8.06
CA GLU A 167 -24.10 -7.55 7.15
C GLU A 167 -25.42 -7.60 7.91
N TYR A 168 -25.45 -8.36 9.02
CA TYR A 168 -26.63 -8.42 9.88
C TYR A 168 -26.93 -7.10 10.58
N ASP A 169 -25.90 -6.42 11.07
CA ASP A 169 -26.04 -5.11 11.74
C ASP A 169 -26.45 -4.02 10.72
N GLU A 170 -25.94 -4.05 9.50
CA GLU A 170 -26.30 -3.12 8.42
C GLU A 170 -27.74 -3.37 7.89
N ALA A 171 -28.19 -4.61 7.84
CA ALA A 171 -29.56 -4.96 7.42
C ALA A 171 -30.63 -4.60 8.46
N ARG A 172 -30.23 -4.32 9.71
CA ARG A 172 -31.13 -4.03 10.81
C ARG A 172 -31.37 -2.53 11.02
N VAL A 173 -30.66 -1.70 10.27
CA VAL A 173 -30.83 -0.24 10.24
C VAL A 173 -31.79 0.14 9.12
#